data_c05ad636a32b995c26c56e43c18e98df
#
_entry.id   c05ad636a32b995c26c56e43c18e98df
#
_cell.length_a   1.000
_cell.length_b   1.000
_cell.length_c   1.000
_cell.angle_alpha   90.00
_cell.angle_beta   90.00
_cell.angle_gamma   90.00
#
_symmetry.space_group_name_H-M   'P 1'
#
loop_
_entity.id
_entity.type
_entity.pdbx_description
1 polymer ?
#
loop_
_entity_poly.entity_id
_entity_poly.type
_entity_poly.pdbx_seq_one_letter_code
_entity_poly.pdbx_strand_id
1 'polypeptide(L)'
;MTYFELPKSTIVNRFIPKNAFDEYTNSSQKKKFTDTIDKITWLNKLSKDTINLDGSDVKEIQVFEIKLKSKEKIQALLNIIDKSIPYHIIFIVSFREESYLSTSKKHNHINNENTAVIDWNFSSEWQSNTKKKLTLNLKESIDFIFTNFCSQISGFQSKNIKEIIEKDSSKTKLKKQIEELKLKIKREKQFNLKVEMNLQLKKIVSEFKNMS
;
A
#
# COMPACT_ATOMS: atom_id res chain seq x y z
N MET A 1 15.26 -13.86 5.63
CA MET A 1 13.94 -14.45 5.91
C MET A 1 12.97 -13.90 4.86
N THR A 2 12.35 -14.73 4.03
CA THR A 2 11.41 -14.28 3.01
C THR A 2 10.10 -13.85 3.66
N TYR A 3 9.53 -12.71 3.25
CA TYR A 3 8.27 -12.22 3.83
C TYR A 3 7.09 -13.13 3.44
N PHE A 4 7.05 -13.53 2.17
CA PHE A 4 6.05 -14.47 1.64
C PHE A 4 6.69 -15.82 1.35
N GLU A 5 5.95 -16.91 1.62
CA GLU A 5 6.32 -18.27 1.21
C GLU A 5 5.84 -18.49 -0.23
N LEU A 6 6.72 -18.21 -1.20
CA LEU A 6 6.43 -18.29 -2.62
C LEU A 6 7.26 -19.37 -3.31
N PRO A 7 6.75 -19.98 -4.41
CA PRO A 7 7.50 -20.96 -5.20
C PRO A 7 8.83 -20.40 -5.71
N LYS A 8 9.83 -21.27 -5.84
CA LYS A 8 11.16 -20.89 -6.36
C LYS A 8 11.10 -20.28 -7.77
N SER A 9 10.14 -20.70 -8.60
CA SER A 9 9.88 -20.15 -9.94
C SER A 9 9.59 -18.67 -9.97
N THR A 10 9.14 -18.09 -8.86
CA THR A 10 8.81 -16.65 -8.76
C THR A 10 10.01 -15.78 -8.38
N ILE A 11 11.13 -16.38 -7.95
CA ILE A 11 12.26 -15.65 -7.39
C ILE A 11 12.98 -14.86 -8.49
N VAL A 12 13.14 -13.56 -8.30
CA VAL A 12 13.93 -12.64 -9.13
C VAL A 12 15.19 -12.19 -8.38
N ASN A 13 15.05 -11.73 -7.16
CA ASN A 13 16.12 -11.29 -6.25
C ASN A 13 17.11 -10.29 -6.90
N ARG A 14 16.58 -9.27 -7.59
CA ARG A 14 17.36 -8.27 -8.32
C ARG A 14 17.39 -6.94 -7.56
N PHE A 15 18.59 -6.38 -7.38
CA PHE A 15 18.77 -5.01 -6.90
C PHE A 15 18.28 -3.99 -7.95
N ILE A 16 17.54 -2.97 -7.51
CA ILE A 16 17.08 -1.86 -8.33
C ILE A 16 17.79 -0.59 -7.85
N PRO A 17 18.60 0.06 -8.71
CA PRO A 17 19.25 1.31 -8.34
C PRO A 17 18.22 2.43 -8.17
N LYS A 18 18.44 3.33 -7.21
CA LYS A 18 17.48 4.42 -6.89
C LYS A 18 17.29 5.38 -8.06
N ASN A 19 18.31 5.57 -8.88
CA ASN A 19 18.25 6.39 -10.09
C ASN A 19 17.45 5.76 -11.25
N ALA A 20 17.01 4.51 -11.13
CA ALA A 20 16.11 3.90 -12.10
C ALA A 20 14.77 4.66 -12.26
N PHE A 21 14.42 5.50 -11.28
CA PHE A 21 13.19 6.30 -11.25
C PHE A 21 13.43 7.79 -11.52
N ASP A 22 14.62 8.17 -11.95
CA ASP A 22 15.01 9.57 -12.15
C ASP A 22 14.18 10.30 -13.18
N GLU A 23 13.75 9.62 -14.25
CA GLU A 23 12.89 10.19 -15.29
C GLU A 23 11.49 10.58 -14.77
N TYR A 24 11.06 9.96 -13.66
CA TYR A 24 9.75 10.17 -13.04
C TYR A 24 9.82 11.10 -11.81
N THR A 25 10.98 11.73 -11.56
CA THR A 25 11.24 12.49 -10.33
C THR A 25 11.80 13.88 -10.62
N ASN A 26 11.38 14.86 -9.81
CA ASN A 26 12.06 16.16 -9.73
C ASN A 26 13.25 16.10 -8.74
N SER A 27 14.06 17.18 -8.69
CA SER A 27 15.26 17.24 -7.85
C SER A 27 15.00 17.02 -6.36
N SER A 28 13.89 17.52 -5.83
CA SER A 28 13.50 17.32 -4.42
C SER A 28 13.14 15.86 -4.15
N GLN A 29 12.42 15.20 -5.07
CA GLN A 29 12.07 13.79 -4.97
C GLN A 29 13.31 12.89 -5.07
N LYS A 30 14.25 13.16 -5.99
CA LYS A 30 15.55 12.45 -6.10
C LYS A 30 16.32 12.49 -4.78
N LYS A 31 16.40 13.69 -4.18
CA LYS A 31 17.03 13.85 -2.87
C LYS A 31 16.34 13.00 -1.82
N LYS A 32 14.99 13.02 -1.77
CA LYS A 32 14.21 12.25 -0.83
C LYS A 32 14.40 10.72 -1.02
N PHE A 33 14.48 10.22 -2.26
CA PHE A 33 14.85 8.83 -2.54
C PHE A 33 16.19 8.46 -1.91
N THR A 34 17.20 9.31 -2.10
CA THR A 34 18.54 9.08 -1.58
C THR A 34 18.59 9.14 -0.05
N ASP A 35 17.92 10.12 0.55
CA ASP A 35 17.97 10.37 1.99
C ASP A 35 17.18 9.33 2.80
N THR A 36 16.05 8.85 2.25
CA THR A 36 15.09 7.98 2.96
C THR A 36 15.31 6.50 2.70
N ILE A 37 15.59 6.12 1.44
CA ILE A 37 15.69 4.73 1.04
C ILE A 37 17.14 4.26 1.15
N ASP A 38 17.35 3.13 1.82
CA ASP A 38 18.64 2.43 1.85
C ASP A 38 18.79 1.54 0.60
N LYS A 39 17.87 0.61 0.40
CA LYS A 39 17.93 -0.39 -0.67
C LYS A 39 16.55 -0.69 -1.26
N ILE A 40 16.52 -0.95 -2.58
CA ILE A 40 15.34 -1.47 -3.29
C ILE A 40 15.72 -2.82 -3.89
N THR A 41 14.91 -3.85 -3.64
CA THR A 41 15.10 -5.19 -4.19
C THR A 41 13.80 -5.71 -4.80
N TRP A 42 13.83 -6.13 -6.05
CA TRP A 42 12.75 -6.90 -6.66
C TRP A 42 12.90 -8.35 -6.24
N LEU A 43 12.02 -8.80 -5.35
CA LEU A 43 12.11 -10.13 -4.75
C LEU A 43 11.47 -11.21 -5.62
N ASN A 44 10.21 -11.01 -6.04
CA ASN A 44 9.44 -12.02 -6.74
C ASN A 44 8.62 -11.41 -7.88
N LYS A 45 8.31 -12.27 -8.87
CA LYS A 45 7.41 -12.02 -9.98
C LYS A 45 6.36 -13.13 -10.00
N LEU A 46 5.09 -12.76 -9.90
CA LEU A 46 3.95 -13.65 -10.06
C LEU A 46 3.28 -13.34 -11.39
N SER A 47 3.38 -14.25 -12.33
CA SER A 47 2.81 -14.15 -13.68
C SER A 47 2.44 -15.53 -14.18
N LYS A 48 1.77 -15.62 -15.32
CA LYS A 48 1.45 -16.90 -15.97
C LYS A 48 2.67 -17.82 -16.07
N ASP A 49 3.83 -17.25 -16.45
CA ASP A 49 5.06 -18.02 -16.66
C ASP A 49 5.64 -18.59 -15.36
N THR A 50 5.39 -17.94 -14.21
CA THR A 50 6.02 -18.31 -12.93
C THR A 50 5.15 -19.14 -12.02
N ILE A 51 3.81 -19.02 -12.12
CA ILE A 51 2.85 -19.70 -11.24
C ILE A 51 1.74 -20.42 -12.00
N ASN A 52 1.77 -20.43 -13.34
CA ASN A 52 0.77 -21.05 -14.21
C ASN A 52 -0.69 -20.63 -13.91
N LEU A 53 -0.88 -19.35 -13.55
CA LEU A 53 -2.19 -18.73 -13.35
C LEU A 53 -2.34 -17.53 -14.29
N ASP A 54 -3.50 -17.43 -14.93
CA ASP A 54 -3.84 -16.27 -15.76
C ASP A 54 -4.47 -15.15 -14.93
N GLY A 55 -4.45 -13.93 -15.50
CA GLY A 55 -5.17 -12.78 -14.98
C GLY A 55 -5.80 -11.98 -16.11
N SER A 56 -6.97 -11.39 -15.89
CA SER A 56 -7.66 -10.54 -16.85
C SER A 56 -7.25 -9.08 -16.70
N ASP A 57 -7.49 -8.49 -15.54
CA ASP A 57 -7.15 -7.11 -15.20
C ASP A 57 -5.74 -6.99 -14.60
N VAL A 58 -5.33 -7.98 -13.81
CA VAL A 58 -4.01 -8.05 -13.18
C VAL A 58 -3.18 -9.12 -13.89
N LYS A 59 -2.33 -8.70 -14.84
CA LYS A 59 -1.50 -9.62 -15.63
C LYS A 59 -0.30 -10.16 -14.86
N GLU A 60 0.24 -9.34 -13.95
CA GLU A 60 1.45 -9.64 -13.20
C GLU A 60 1.44 -8.92 -11.86
N ILE A 61 1.98 -9.57 -10.82
CA ILE A 61 2.25 -8.95 -9.52
C ILE A 61 3.75 -9.06 -9.24
N GLN A 62 4.38 -7.94 -8.96
CA GLN A 62 5.78 -7.86 -8.54
C GLN A 62 5.85 -7.62 -7.03
N VAL A 63 6.81 -8.26 -6.35
CA VAL A 63 7.05 -8.04 -4.92
C VAL A 63 8.37 -7.32 -4.76
N PHE A 64 8.33 -6.10 -4.18
CA PHE A 64 9.50 -5.28 -3.94
C PHE A 64 9.74 -5.13 -2.44
N GLU A 65 10.99 -5.31 -2.00
CA GLU A 65 11.43 -4.92 -0.68
C GLU A 65 12.08 -3.53 -0.75
N ILE A 66 11.63 -2.61 0.10
CA ILE A 66 12.19 -1.27 0.27
C ILE A 66 12.73 -1.16 1.69
N LYS A 67 14.05 -1.18 1.85
CA LYS A 67 14.70 -0.94 3.13
C LYS A 67 14.88 0.56 3.34
N LEU A 68 14.48 1.05 4.52
CA LEU A 68 14.58 2.46 4.88
C LEU A 68 15.78 2.73 5.79
N LYS A 69 16.28 3.97 5.74
CA LYS A 69 17.30 4.49 6.67
C LYS A 69 16.69 4.96 8.00
N SER A 70 15.41 5.35 7.98
CA SER A 70 14.64 5.79 9.15
C SER A 70 13.20 5.27 9.08
N LYS A 71 12.51 5.17 10.24
CA LYS A 71 11.13 4.69 10.30
C LYS A 71 10.17 5.80 9.92
N GLU A 72 9.63 5.74 8.72
CA GLU A 72 8.63 6.67 8.21
C GLU A 72 7.71 6.02 7.16
N LYS A 73 6.51 6.60 6.94
CA LYS A 73 5.64 6.20 5.82
C LYS A 73 6.08 6.97 4.57
N ILE A 74 6.35 6.23 3.48
CA ILE A 74 6.93 6.79 2.25
C ILE A 74 5.98 6.70 1.05
N GLN A 75 4.66 6.81 1.27
CA GLN A 75 3.66 6.60 0.21
C GLN A 75 3.93 7.42 -1.06
N ALA A 76 4.39 8.67 -0.92
CA ALA A 76 4.72 9.51 -2.07
C ALA A 76 5.83 8.93 -2.96
N LEU A 77 6.86 8.30 -2.35
CA LEU A 77 7.94 7.64 -3.08
C LEU A 77 7.47 6.31 -3.69
N LEU A 78 6.65 5.54 -2.94
CA LEU A 78 6.06 4.31 -3.49
C LEU A 78 5.19 4.61 -4.71
N ASN A 79 4.41 5.70 -4.69
CA ASN A 79 3.59 6.11 -5.82
C ASN A 79 4.41 6.46 -7.08
N ILE A 80 5.63 6.99 -6.93
CA ILE A 80 6.52 7.25 -8.06
C ILE A 80 6.96 5.92 -8.69
N ILE A 81 7.44 4.98 -7.87
CA ILE A 81 7.83 3.65 -8.35
C ILE A 81 6.63 2.95 -9.01
N ASP A 82 5.48 3.01 -8.37
CA ASP A 82 4.28 2.31 -8.78
C ASP A 82 3.71 2.83 -10.12
N LYS A 83 3.80 4.14 -10.36
CA LYS A 83 3.41 4.77 -11.63
C LYS A 83 4.40 4.50 -12.76
N SER A 84 5.67 4.30 -12.47
CA SER A 84 6.72 4.04 -13.46
C SER A 84 6.75 2.60 -13.97
N ILE A 85 5.93 1.71 -13.38
CA ILE A 85 5.86 0.29 -13.73
C ILE A 85 4.40 -0.06 -13.99
N PRO A 86 4.02 -0.61 -15.17
CA PRO A 86 2.62 -0.89 -15.51
C PRO A 86 2.01 -2.02 -14.67
N TYR A 87 2.82 -2.96 -14.18
CA TYR A 87 2.37 -4.11 -13.40
C TYR A 87 2.10 -3.78 -11.94
N HIS A 88 1.17 -4.49 -11.31
CA HIS A 88 0.84 -4.30 -9.91
C HIS A 88 2.03 -4.66 -9.01
N ILE A 89 2.29 -3.84 -7.99
CA ILE A 89 3.42 -4.03 -7.08
C ILE A 89 2.92 -4.19 -5.65
N ILE A 90 3.46 -5.17 -4.95
CA ILE A 90 3.35 -5.30 -3.51
C ILE A 90 4.67 -4.85 -2.91
N PHE A 91 4.64 -3.77 -2.15
CA PHE A 91 5.79 -3.23 -1.44
C PHE A 91 5.85 -3.79 -0.02
N ILE A 92 6.99 -4.33 0.35
CA ILE A 92 7.38 -4.65 1.72
C ILE A 92 8.34 -3.54 2.14
N VAL A 93 7.86 -2.58 2.94
CA VAL A 93 8.69 -1.47 3.40
C VAL A 93 9.17 -1.79 4.80
N SER A 94 10.48 -1.90 4.98
CA SER A 94 11.12 -2.37 6.20
C SER A 94 12.08 -1.35 6.81
N PHE A 95 12.10 -1.32 8.14
CA PHE A 95 13.09 -0.61 8.94
C PHE A 95 13.40 -1.46 10.17
N ARG A 96 14.64 -1.94 10.31
CA ARG A 96 15.05 -2.87 11.37
C ARG A 96 14.13 -4.10 11.41
N GLU A 97 13.54 -4.39 12.56
CA GLU A 97 12.66 -5.55 12.82
C GLU A 97 11.17 -5.27 12.56
N GLU A 98 10.85 -4.17 11.90
CA GLU A 98 9.47 -3.80 11.59
C GLU A 98 9.27 -3.58 10.10
N SER A 99 8.06 -3.86 9.64
CA SER A 99 7.66 -3.60 8.25
C SER A 99 6.20 -3.19 8.15
N TYR A 100 5.88 -2.54 7.04
CA TYR A 100 4.50 -2.38 6.58
C TYR A 100 4.40 -2.78 5.12
N LEU A 101 3.21 -3.13 4.69
CA LEU A 101 2.90 -3.47 3.31
C LEU A 101 2.14 -2.34 2.65
N SER A 102 2.39 -2.15 1.37
CA SER A 102 1.61 -1.24 0.53
C SER A 102 1.42 -1.83 -0.86
N THR A 103 0.28 -1.56 -1.47
CA THR A 103 -0.02 -1.88 -2.87
C THR A 103 -1.03 -0.89 -3.41
N SER A 104 -1.17 -0.81 -4.74
CA SER A 104 -2.14 0.07 -5.36
C SER A 104 -2.98 -0.66 -6.40
N LYS A 105 -4.30 -0.44 -6.40
CA LYS A 105 -5.09 -0.69 -7.60
C LYS A 105 -4.77 0.41 -8.60
N LYS A 106 -4.44 0.04 -9.82
CA LYS A 106 -4.07 0.93 -10.90
C LYS A 106 -4.47 0.37 -12.26
N HIS A 107 -4.44 1.20 -13.26
CA HIS A 107 -4.64 0.84 -14.66
C HIS A 107 -3.56 1.50 -15.53
N ASN A 108 -3.38 1.00 -16.75
CA ASN A 108 -2.40 1.57 -17.68
C ASN A 108 -2.79 2.97 -18.09
N HIS A 109 -1.80 3.83 -18.24
CA HIS A 109 -2.03 5.18 -18.76
C HIS A 109 -2.44 5.11 -20.23
N ILE A 110 -3.47 5.86 -20.62
CA ILE A 110 -4.07 5.80 -21.98
C ILE A 110 -3.05 6.07 -23.08
N ASN A 111 -2.13 7.01 -22.84
CA ASN A 111 -1.15 7.47 -23.84
C ASN A 111 0.26 6.90 -23.64
N ASN A 112 0.48 6.05 -22.63
CA ASN A 112 1.80 5.48 -22.33
C ASN A 112 1.67 4.14 -21.61
N GLU A 113 1.74 3.05 -22.37
CA GLU A 113 1.61 1.67 -21.84
C GLU A 113 2.69 1.29 -20.82
N ASN A 114 3.80 2.02 -20.77
CA ASN A 114 4.89 1.79 -19.81
C ASN A 114 4.65 2.46 -18.46
N THR A 115 3.56 3.21 -18.29
CA THR A 115 3.21 3.90 -17.05
C THR A 115 1.80 3.57 -16.60
N ALA A 116 1.54 3.77 -15.31
CA ALA A 116 0.24 3.49 -14.72
C ALA A 116 -0.38 4.71 -14.02
N VAL A 117 -1.71 4.69 -13.93
CA VAL A 117 -2.50 5.62 -13.11
C VAL A 117 -2.97 4.88 -11.88
N ILE A 118 -2.72 5.44 -10.70
CA ILE A 118 -3.14 4.86 -9.42
C ILE A 118 -4.58 5.27 -9.14
N ASP A 119 -5.44 4.28 -8.97
CA ASP A 119 -6.85 4.45 -8.60
C ASP A 119 -7.01 4.54 -7.08
N TRP A 120 -6.33 3.65 -6.34
CA TRP A 120 -6.39 3.57 -4.90
C TRP A 120 -5.13 2.96 -4.29
N ASN A 121 -4.70 3.46 -3.12
CA ASN A 121 -3.58 2.92 -2.36
C ASN A 121 -4.08 2.18 -1.12
N PHE A 122 -3.60 0.96 -0.92
CA PHE A 122 -3.76 0.19 0.29
C PHE A 122 -2.46 0.19 1.09
N SER A 123 -2.53 0.36 2.41
CA SER A 123 -1.34 0.33 3.27
C SER A 123 -1.68 -0.21 4.65
N SER A 124 -0.89 -1.17 5.12
CA SER A 124 -0.99 -1.65 6.49
C SER A 124 -0.32 -0.67 7.48
N GLU A 125 -0.56 -0.88 8.76
CA GLU A 125 0.25 -0.23 9.79
C GLU A 125 1.61 -0.93 9.95
N TRP A 126 2.58 -0.25 10.57
CA TRP A 126 3.85 -0.85 10.95
C TRP A 126 3.63 -2.02 11.91
N GLN A 127 4.27 -3.14 11.64
CA GLN A 127 4.18 -4.35 12.44
C GLN A 127 5.57 -4.96 12.62
N SER A 128 5.79 -5.61 13.77
CA SER A 128 6.98 -6.42 13.98
C SER A 128 6.99 -7.60 13.00
N ASN A 129 8.16 -7.95 12.49
CA ASN A 129 8.37 -9.09 11.60
C ASN A 129 8.03 -10.45 12.24
N THR A 130 7.80 -10.49 13.55
CA THR A 130 7.38 -11.69 14.30
C THR A 130 5.86 -11.88 14.33
N LYS A 131 5.06 -10.87 13.96
CA LYS A 131 3.60 -10.98 13.92
C LYS A 131 3.14 -11.79 12.71
N LYS A 132 1.86 -12.25 12.76
CA LYS A 132 1.22 -12.97 11.67
C LYS A 132 1.31 -12.16 10.38
N LYS A 133 1.97 -12.73 9.38
CA LYS A 133 2.16 -12.11 8.07
C LYS A 133 0.89 -12.26 7.23
N LEU A 134 0.61 -11.26 6.40
CA LEU A 134 -0.34 -11.39 5.31
C LEU A 134 0.21 -12.42 4.30
N THR A 135 -0.68 -13.13 3.62
CA THR A 135 -0.31 -14.22 2.71
C THR A 135 -0.72 -13.90 1.28
N LEU A 136 0.00 -14.46 0.31
CA LEU A 136 -0.40 -14.49 -1.09
C LEU A 136 -0.99 -15.87 -1.39
N ASN A 137 -2.30 -15.93 -1.56
CA ASN A 137 -3.01 -17.18 -1.83
C ASN A 137 -2.98 -17.49 -3.33
N LEU A 138 -2.04 -18.36 -3.76
CA LEU A 138 -1.81 -18.73 -5.16
C LEU A 138 -2.90 -19.70 -5.68
N LYS A 139 -4.14 -19.23 -5.79
CA LYS A 139 -5.29 -19.98 -6.29
C LYS A 139 -6.04 -19.18 -7.34
N GLU A 140 -6.87 -19.86 -8.11
CA GLU A 140 -7.83 -19.33 -9.08
C GLU A 140 -7.17 -18.51 -10.21
N SER A 141 -6.76 -17.26 -9.94
CA SER A 141 -6.18 -16.35 -10.93
C SER A 141 -5.29 -15.30 -10.27
N ILE A 142 -4.51 -14.56 -11.07
CA ILE A 142 -3.71 -13.43 -10.57
C ILE A 142 -4.61 -12.31 -10.03
N ASP A 143 -5.77 -12.08 -10.65
CA ASP A 143 -6.79 -11.14 -10.15
C ASP A 143 -7.28 -11.51 -8.76
N PHE A 144 -7.53 -12.81 -8.53
CA PHE A 144 -7.92 -13.32 -7.21
C PHE A 144 -6.81 -13.12 -6.17
N ILE A 145 -5.55 -13.44 -6.51
CA ILE A 145 -4.40 -13.25 -5.61
C ILE A 145 -4.32 -11.78 -5.17
N PHE A 146 -4.41 -10.85 -6.13
CA PHE A 146 -4.35 -9.43 -5.86
C PHE A 146 -5.52 -8.93 -5.01
N THR A 147 -6.75 -9.30 -5.38
CA THR A 147 -7.96 -8.89 -4.66
C THR A 147 -7.98 -9.45 -3.24
N ASN A 148 -7.59 -10.73 -3.06
CA ASN A 148 -7.47 -11.37 -1.75
C ASN A 148 -6.43 -10.65 -0.88
N PHE A 149 -5.29 -10.25 -1.45
CA PHE A 149 -4.28 -9.48 -0.74
C PHE A 149 -4.81 -8.09 -0.32
N CYS A 150 -5.50 -7.38 -1.21
CA CYS A 150 -6.14 -6.10 -0.89
C CYS A 150 -7.21 -6.25 0.21
N SER A 151 -7.98 -7.34 0.19
CA SER A 151 -8.94 -7.68 1.25
C SER A 151 -8.25 -7.87 2.61
N GLN A 152 -7.14 -8.60 2.65
CA GLN A 152 -6.37 -8.80 3.88
C GLN A 152 -5.78 -7.49 4.43
N ILE A 153 -5.19 -6.64 3.57
CA ILE A 153 -4.51 -5.40 3.99
C ILE A 153 -5.50 -4.33 4.46
N SER A 154 -6.68 -4.24 3.85
CA SER A 154 -7.75 -3.31 4.23
C SER A 154 -8.57 -3.79 5.44
N GLY A 155 -8.60 -5.12 5.66
CA GLY A 155 -9.46 -5.77 6.64
C GLY A 155 -10.90 -5.99 6.18
N PHE A 156 -11.23 -5.69 4.92
CA PHE A 156 -12.58 -5.87 4.36
C PHE A 156 -12.69 -7.12 3.52
N GLN A 157 -13.56 -8.04 3.92
CA GLN A 157 -13.81 -9.28 3.20
C GLN A 157 -14.72 -9.02 1.99
N SER A 158 -14.18 -9.12 0.78
CA SER A 158 -14.91 -9.13 -0.49
C SER A 158 -14.09 -9.78 -1.59
N LYS A 159 -14.76 -10.38 -2.58
CA LYS A 159 -14.17 -10.85 -3.83
C LYS A 159 -14.16 -9.76 -4.92
N ASN A 160 -14.74 -8.59 -4.64
CA ASN A 160 -14.83 -7.47 -5.57
C ASN A 160 -13.91 -6.33 -5.09
N ILE A 161 -12.89 -6.05 -5.89
CA ILE A 161 -11.93 -5.00 -5.57
C ILE A 161 -12.56 -3.60 -5.44
N LYS A 162 -13.62 -3.31 -6.21
CA LYS A 162 -14.33 -2.01 -6.13
C LYS A 162 -15.01 -1.82 -4.78
N GLU A 163 -15.67 -2.87 -4.26
CA GLU A 163 -16.28 -2.84 -2.92
C GLU A 163 -15.23 -2.65 -1.81
N ILE A 164 -14.06 -3.30 -1.96
CA ILE A 164 -12.96 -3.12 -1.00
C ILE A 164 -12.49 -1.67 -1.01
N ILE A 165 -12.31 -1.08 -2.19
CA ILE A 165 -11.89 0.32 -2.35
C ILE A 165 -12.91 1.28 -1.74
N GLU A 166 -14.20 1.09 -2.01
CA GLU A 166 -15.27 1.94 -1.46
C GLU A 166 -15.28 1.93 0.08
N LYS A 167 -15.19 0.73 0.68
CA LYS A 167 -15.14 0.57 2.15
C LYS A 167 -13.86 1.17 2.74
N ASP A 168 -12.71 0.89 2.14
CA ASP A 168 -11.42 1.42 2.60
C ASP A 168 -11.33 2.94 2.46
N SER A 169 -11.88 3.50 1.37
CA SER A 169 -12.01 4.94 1.15
C SER A 169 -12.88 5.59 2.23
N SER A 170 -14.03 5.00 2.54
CA SER A 170 -14.93 5.48 3.59
C SER A 170 -14.26 5.46 4.96
N LYS A 171 -13.58 4.36 5.30
CA LYS A 171 -12.81 4.22 6.54
C LYS A 171 -11.68 5.25 6.64
N THR A 172 -10.97 5.49 5.54
CA THR A 172 -9.90 6.48 5.46
C THR A 172 -10.41 7.91 5.66
N LYS A 173 -11.59 8.24 5.07
CA LYS A 173 -12.25 9.53 5.28
C LYS A 173 -12.62 9.75 6.75
N LEU A 174 -13.23 8.75 7.39
CA LEU A 174 -13.57 8.82 8.82
C LEU A 174 -12.33 8.99 9.69
N LYS A 175 -11.24 8.24 9.42
CA LYS A 175 -9.97 8.38 10.13
C LYS A 175 -9.43 9.82 10.03
N LYS A 176 -9.45 10.41 8.84
CA LYS A 176 -9.03 11.80 8.62
C LYS A 176 -9.90 12.79 9.40
N GLN A 177 -11.22 12.63 9.35
CA GLN A 177 -12.15 13.48 10.11
C GLN A 177 -11.91 13.40 11.62
N ILE A 178 -11.64 12.19 12.16
CA ILE A 178 -11.31 12.00 13.57
C ILE A 178 -10.04 12.78 13.94
N GLU A 179 -8.97 12.68 13.13
CA GLU A 179 -7.72 13.37 13.41
C GLU A 179 -7.87 14.90 13.31
N GLU A 180 -8.56 15.41 12.29
CA GLU A 180 -8.86 16.83 12.13
C GLU A 180 -9.68 17.36 13.31
N LEU A 181 -10.70 16.61 13.73
CA LEU A 181 -11.56 17.03 14.85
C LEU A 181 -10.82 17.02 16.19
N LYS A 182 -9.97 16.03 16.42
CA LYS A 182 -9.07 16.02 17.60
C LYS A 182 -8.15 17.23 17.65
N LEU A 183 -7.58 17.65 16.50
CA LEU A 183 -6.73 18.84 16.42
C LEU A 183 -7.53 20.12 16.68
N LYS A 184 -8.76 20.23 16.16
CA LYS A 184 -9.67 21.36 16.43
C LYS A 184 -10.01 21.46 17.92
N ILE A 185 -10.42 20.34 18.54
CA ILE A 185 -10.74 20.28 19.99
C ILE A 185 -9.55 20.73 20.85
N LYS A 186 -8.33 20.32 20.47
CA LYS A 186 -7.10 20.73 21.20
C LYS A 186 -6.86 22.23 21.16
N ARG A 187 -7.24 22.91 20.05
CA ARG A 187 -7.02 24.35 19.83
C ARG A 187 -8.18 25.21 20.31
N GLU A 188 -9.36 24.65 20.47
CA GLU A 188 -10.56 25.37 20.86
C GLU A 188 -10.46 25.87 22.33
N LYS A 189 -10.84 27.13 22.57
CA LYS A 189 -10.84 27.77 23.89
C LYS A 189 -12.23 27.85 24.51
N GLN A 190 -13.28 27.91 23.68
CA GLN A 190 -14.65 28.03 24.15
C GLN A 190 -15.17 26.66 24.59
N PHE A 191 -15.60 26.58 25.86
CA PHE A 191 -16.05 25.34 26.48
C PHE A 191 -17.24 24.71 25.75
N ASN A 192 -18.27 25.50 25.39
CA ASN A 192 -19.46 24.97 24.72
C ASN A 192 -19.14 24.35 23.37
N LEU A 193 -18.31 25.02 22.54
CA LEU A 193 -17.86 24.49 21.25
C LEU A 193 -17.03 23.21 21.41
N LYS A 194 -16.20 23.16 22.45
CA LYS A 194 -15.40 21.98 22.78
C LYS A 194 -16.27 20.77 23.16
N VAL A 195 -17.39 20.99 23.89
CA VAL A 195 -18.36 19.95 24.22
C VAL A 195 -19.04 19.45 22.94
N GLU A 196 -19.51 20.32 22.07
CA GLU A 196 -20.15 19.97 20.81
C GLU A 196 -19.22 19.14 19.90
N MET A 197 -17.99 19.60 19.71
CA MET A 197 -16.97 18.86 18.94
C MET A 197 -16.67 17.49 19.53
N ASN A 198 -16.65 17.34 20.86
CA ASN A 198 -16.46 16.03 21.51
C ASN A 198 -17.65 15.09 21.27
N LEU A 199 -18.88 15.59 21.23
CA LEU A 199 -20.05 14.79 20.85
C LEU A 199 -19.98 14.32 19.40
N GLN A 200 -19.59 15.21 18.46
CA GLN A 200 -19.32 14.85 17.07
C GLN A 200 -18.22 13.80 16.94
N LEU A 201 -17.13 13.96 17.68
CA LEU A 201 -16.02 13.00 17.70
C LEU A 201 -16.48 11.62 18.16
N LYS A 202 -17.27 11.54 19.22
CA LYS A 202 -17.83 10.26 19.71
C LYS A 202 -18.66 9.56 18.64
N LYS A 203 -19.51 10.30 17.91
CA LYS A 203 -20.32 9.76 16.83
C LYS A 203 -19.47 9.18 15.71
N ILE A 204 -18.51 9.95 15.19
CA ILE A 204 -17.61 9.52 14.09
C ILE A 204 -16.75 8.33 14.51
N VAL A 205 -16.24 8.30 15.75
CA VAL A 205 -15.47 7.16 16.29
C VAL A 205 -16.33 5.91 16.39
N SER A 206 -17.62 6.02 16.74
CA SER A 206 -18.55 4.89 16.74
C SER A 206 -18.76 4.34 15.33
N GLU A 207 -19.01 5.21 14.34
CA GLU A 207 -19.13 4.84 12.94
C GLU A 207 -17.87 4.13 12.42
N PHE A 208 -16.69 4.67 12.73
CA PHE A 208 -15.40 4.06 12.36
C PHE A 208 -15.21 2.66 12.94
N LYS A 209 -15.60 2.44 14.21
CA LYS A 209 -15.53 1.12 14.86
C LYS A 209 -16.48 0.10 14.23
N ASN A 210 -17.66 0.53 13.80
CA ASN A 210 -18.65 -0.35 13.16
C ASN A 210 -18.23 -0.79 11.74
N MET A 211 -17.25 -0.13 11.14
CA MET A 211 -16.68 -0.50 9.83
C MET A 211 -15.49 -1.47 9.93
N SER A 212 -15.07 -1.84 11.12
CA SER A 212 -13.82 -2.61 11.35
C SER A 212 -14.08 -4.09 11.57
#